data_26d5b181d2c1a47920c3be14a9811f78
#
_entry.id   26d5b181d2c1a47920c3be14a9811f78
#
_cell.length_a   1.000
_cell.length_b   1.000
_cell.length_c   1.000
_cell.angle_alpha   90.00
_cell.angle_beta   90.00
_cell.angle_gamma   90.00
#
_symmetry.space_group_name_H-M   'P 1'
#
loop_
_entity.id
_entity.type
_entity.pdbx_description
1 polymer ?
#
loop_
_entity_poly.entity_id
_entity_poly.type
_entity_poly.pdbx_seq_one_letter_code
_entity_poly.pdbx_strand_id
1 'polypeptide(L)'
;MKDMKWFEDMEKRIPTGEVRTRFAPSPTGYMHVGNLRTALYTYLIARHNKGKFILRIEDTDQGRLVEGAVDVIYRTMEQCHLEHDEGPDVGGPVGPYVQTERRGLYKEYAELLMERGHAYRCFCEKTASEEDTGEFDRGDDPCRCMSREESDRLAAEGRPYVIRQLIPHEGTTTFHDETFGDITVENASLDDQVLLKRDGLPTYNFANVVDDHLMGITHVVRGSEYLSSAPKYNLLYKGFGWDIPKYVHCSPVMRDAHNKMSKRHGDPSYEDLIAQGYLTDAVINYVTLLGWSPRGEQEIFSMDELIDIFDLAGISKSPAIFDIDKLRYFNSEYIRAMSPEAFAKAAEPYIRRSVKNPAYDAAAIAALLQQRTEVLTDIPEKVDFFDELPEYDTELFVHKKSKSDKDSSKDVLEKIVPIFEALPAWDDEHIMGAMVGLAEAMEAKNAKVMWPVRIAAAGKAVTPGGAVEICRILGKDETLRRLNVALEKLG
;
A
#
# COMPACT_ATOMS: atom_id res chain seq x y z
N MET A 1 41.76 -7.97 -7.25
CA MET A 1 40.87 -7.41 -8.32
C MET A 1 40.94 -8.33 -9.52
N LYS A 2 39.81 -8.50 -10.20
CA LYS A 2 39.71 -9.17 -11.50
C LYS A 2 40.39 -8.38 -12.61
N ASP A 3 40.71 -9.03 -13.73
CA ASP A 3 41.33 -8.37 -14.89
C ASP A 3 40.26 -7.52 -15.65
N MET A 4 40.73 -6.62 -16.50
CA MET A 4 39.84 -5.72 -17.26
C MET A 4 38.89 -6.49 -18.20
N LYS A 5 39.32 -7.66 -18.69
CA LYS A 5 38.48 -8.51 -19.54
C LYS A 5 37.23 -9.00 -18.79
N TRP A 6 37.37 -9.31 -17.51
CA TRP A 6 36.22 -9.71 -16.68
C TRP A 6 35.19 -8.58 -16.55
N PHE A 7 35.62 -7.32 -16.36
CA PHE A 7 34.72 -6.17 -16.32
C PHE A 7 34.04 -5.95 -17.68
N GLU A 8 34.78 -6.04 -18.78
CA GLU A 8 34.20 -5.94 -20.12
C GLU A 8 33.18 -7.05 -20.41
N ASP A 9 33.37 -8.25 -19.90
CA ASP A 9 32.42 -9.36 -20.05
C ASP A 9 31.18 -9.16 -19.17
N MET A 10 31.31 -8.49 -18.03
CA MET A 10 30.17 -8.06 -17.21
C MET A 10 29.32 -6.99 -17.94
N GLU A 11 29.98 -5.99 -18.52
CA GLU A 11 29.29 -4.92 -19.31
C GLU A 11 28.47 -5.50 -20.48
N LYS A 12 28.99 -6.51 -21.18
CA LYS A 12 28.28 -7.18 -22.31
C LYS A 12 26.98 -7.89 -21.91
N ARG A 13 26.80 -8.17 -20.62
CA ARG A 13 25.58 -8.84 -20.09
C ARG A 13 24.46 -7.87 -19.78
N ILE A 14 24.78 -6.58 -19.72
CA ILE A 14 23.81 -5.57 -19.32
C ILE A 14 22.76 -5.42 -20.43
N PRO A 15 21.47 -5.62 -20.12
CA PRO A 15 20.39 -5.39 -21.07
C PRO A 15 20.31 -3.91 -21.46
N THR A 16 20.09 -3.64 -22.74
CA THR A 16 19.99 -2.29 -23.28
C THR A 16 18.77 -2.16 -24.18
N GLY A 17 18.32 -0.94 -24.44
CA GLY A 17 17.28 -0.64 -25.43
C GLY A 17 15.84 -0.72 -24.92
N GLU A 18 15.62 -1.05 -23.64
CA GLU A 18 14.29 -1.05 -23.00
C GLU A 18 14.31 -0.29 -21.68
N VAL A 19 13.14 0.17 -21.25
CA VAL A 19 12.98 0.75 -19.91
C VAL A 19 13.07 -0.37 -18.89
N ARG A 20 13.94 -0.20 -17.91
CA ARG A 20 14.13 -1.15 -16.81
C ARG A 20 14.06 -0.43 -15.48
N THR A 21 13.18 -0.89 -14.64
CA THR A 21 12.97 -0.33 -13.29
C THR A 21 13.14 -1.43 -12.25
N ARG A 22 13.36 -1.06 -10.99
CA ARG A 22 13.44 -2.02 -9.90
C ARG A 22 12.72 -1.55 -8.64
N PHE A 23 11.95 -2.43 -8.05
CA PHE A 23 11.59 -2.33 -6.65
C PHE A 23 12.66 -3.08 -5.84
N ALA A 24 13.26 -2.38 -4.87
CA ALA A 24 14.44 -2.86 -4.15
C ALA A 24 14.22 -2.75 -2.63
N PRO A 25 13.29 -3.55 -2.07
CA PRO A 25 12.98 -3.49 -0.65
C PRO A 25 14.05 -4.16 0.20
N SER A 26 14.33 -3.56 1.37
CA SER A 26 15.02 -4.27 2.46
C SER A 26 13.99 -5.09 3.25
N PRO A 27 14.27 -6.37 3.58
CA PRO A 27 13.31 -7.25 4.26
C PRO A 27 13.23 -6.93 5.77
N THR A 28 12.57 -5.82 6.10
CA THR A 28 12.44 -5.28 7.46
C THR A 28 11.02 -5.36 8.03
N GLY A 29 10.13 -6.15 7.43
CA GLY A 29 8.75 -6.39 7.87
C GLY A 29 7.69 -5.96 6.84
N TYR A 30 6.48 -5.66 7.32
CA TYR A 30 5.34 -5.31 6.47
C TYR A 30 5.57 -4.11 5.56
N MET A 31 4.90 -4.10 4.41
CA MET A 31 5.06 -3.04 3.42
C MET A 31 4.28 -1.78 3.85
N HIS A 32 5.01 -0.73 4.16
CA HIS A 32 4.46 0.59 4.48
C HIS A 32 3.81 1.21 3.23
N VAL A 33 2.74 2.00 3.40
CA VAL A 33 2.02 2.67 2.28
C VAL A 33 2.97 3.45 1.37
N GLY A 34 3.99 4.14 1.92
CA GLY A 34 5.01 4.84 1.13
C GLY A 34 5.87 3.91 0.28
N ASN A 35 6.22 2.72 0.79
CA ASN A 35 6.97 1.71 0.03
C ASN A 35 6.09 1.10 -1.07
N LEU A 36 4.81 0.81 -0.76
CA LEU A 36 3.85 0.34 -1.75
C LEU A 36 3.69 1.36 -2.89
N ARG A 37 3.59 2.66 -2.57
CA ARG A 37 3.53 3.72 -3.58
C ARG A 37 4.78 3.72 -4.47
N THR A 38 5.96 3.58 -3.87
CA THR A 38 7.21 3.53 -4.64
C THR A 38 7.24 2.31 -5.56
N ALA A 39 6.78 1.15 -5.07
CA ALA A 39 6.66 -0.06 -5.88
C ALA A 39 5.67 0.14 -7.05
N LEU A 40 4.51 0.74 -6.78
CA LEU A 40 3.49 1.06 -7.79
C LEU A 40 4.03 1.99 -8.87
N TYR A 41 4.67 3.10 -8.49
CA TYR A 41 5.24 4.03 -9.49
C TYR A 41 6.32 3.35 -10.33
N THR A 42 7.15 2.54 -9.69
CA THR A 42 8.21 1.77 -10.38
C THR A 42 7.60 0.79 -11.39
N TYR A 43 6.54 0.08 -10.99
CA TYR A 43 5.79 -0.84 -11.84
C TYR A 43 5.10 -0.10 -13.01
N LEU A 44 4.39 0.99 -12.71
CA LEU A 44 3.67 1.77 -13.71
C LEU A 44 4.61 2.36 -14.76
N ILE A 45 5.80 2.87 -14.36
CA ILE A 45 6.82 3.35 -15.31
C ILE A 45 7.26 2.21 -16.23
N ALA A 46 7.55 1.03 -15.69
CA ALA A 46 7.96 -0.10 -16.50
C ALA A 46 6.85 -0.50 -17.48
N ARG A 47 5.62 -0.71 -17.03
CA ARG A 47 4.50 -1.19 -17.84
C ARG A 47 4.05 -0.16 -18.89
N HIS A 48 3.95 1.11 -18.51
CA HIS A 48 3.64 2.21 -19.45
C HIS A 48 4.61 2.23 -20.66
N ASN A 49 5.89 2.01 -20.39
CA ASN A 49 6.93 1.99 -21.42
C ASN A 49 7.17 0.60 -22.04
N LYS A 50 6.33 -0.39 -21.76
CA LYS A 50 6.49 -1.79 -22.19
C LYS A 50 7.86 -2.39 -21.85
N GLY A 51 8.42 -1.94 -20.74
CA GLY A 51 9.72 -2.32 -20.20
C GLY A 51 9.65 -3.44 -19.16
N LYS A 52 10.73 -3.60 -18.40
CA LYS A 52 10.91 -4.63 -17.38
C LYS A 52 10.84 -4.07 -15.97
N PHE A 53 10.11 -4.76 -15.12
CA PHE A 53 10.02 -4.50 -13.67
C PHE A 53 10.75 -5.60 -12.92
N ILE A 54 11.75 -5.23 -12.12
CA ILE A 54 12.69 -6.13 -11.44
C ILE A 54 12.46 -6.07 -9.94
N LEU A 55 12.44 -7.22 -9.28
CA LEU A 55 12.50 -7.32 -7.82
C LEU A 55 13.94 -7.62 -7.38
N ARG A 56 14.52 -6.74 -6.56
CA ARG A 56 15.84 -6.95 -5.93
C ARG A 56 15.71 -6.89 -4.42
N ILE A 57 16.15 -7.91 -3.70
CA ILE A 57 16.17 -7.93 -2.23
C ILE A 57 17.47 -7.31 -1.73
N GLU A 58 17.34 -6.22 -0.93
CA GLU A 58 18.47 -5.49 -0.36
C GLU A 58 18.65 -5.87 1.12
N ASP A 59 19.40 -6.93 1.36
CA ASP A 59 19.62 -7.58 2.65
C ASP A 59 21.03 -7.33 3.25
N THR A 60 21.74 -6.31 2.79
CA THR A 60 23.12 -6.00 3.25
C THR A 60 23.21 -5.48 4.69
N ASP A 61 22.11 -5.00 5.26
CA ASP A 61 21.98 -4.62 6.67
C ASP A 61 21.42 -5.78 7.49
N GLN A 62 22.30 -6.71 7.86
CA GLN A 62 21.94 -7.95 8.56
C GLN A 62 21.30 -7.71 9.94
N GLY A 63 21.57 -6.58 10.59
CA GLY A 63 21.02 -6.24 11.91
C GLY A 63 19.55 -5.85 11.88
N ARG A 64 18.99 -5.55 10.71
CA ARG A 64 17.61 -5.11 10.54
C ARG A 64 16.70 -6.13 9.84
N LEU A 65 17.22 -7.30 9.51
CA LEU A 65 16.46 -8.36 8.86
C LEU A 65 15.39 -8.91 9.80
N VAL A 66 14.20 -9.13 9.26
CA VAL A 66 13.08 -9.76 9.97
C VAL A 66 12.76 -11.08 9.27
N GLU A 67 12.72 -12.16 10.03
CA GLU A 67 12.36 -13.49 9.51
C GLU A 67 10.96 -13.44 8.87
N GLY A 68 10.79 -14.03 7.68
CA GLY A 68 9.54 -14.05 6.94
C GLY A 68 9.21 -12.74 6.20
N ALA A 69 10.01 -11.67 6.33
CA ALA A 69 9.74 -10.40 5.65
C ALA A 69 9.79 -10.50 4.12
N VAL A 70 10.62 -11.39 3.58
CA VAL A 70 10.67 -11.64 2.12
C VAL A 70 9.37 -12.24 1.62
N ASP A 71 8.78 -13.19 2.36
CA ASP A 71 7.48 -13.80 2.02
C ASP A 71 6.35 -12.77 2.07
N VAL A 72 6.43 -11.80 2.98
CA VAL A 72 5.49 -10.67 3.03
C VAL A 72 5.60 -9.82 1.77
N ILE A 73 6.83 -9.51 1.31
CA ILE A 73 7.06 -8.75 0.09
C ILE A 73 6.42 -9.46 -1.11
N TYR A 74 6.69 -10.75 -1.31
CA TYR A 74 6.14 -11.54 -2.41
C TYR A 74 4.60 -11.55 -2.36
N ARG A 75 4.02 -11.87 -1.21
CA ARG A 75 2.57 -11.92 -1.03
C ARG A 75 1.91 -10.57 -1.31
N THR A 76 2.50 -9.47 -0.81
CA THR A 76 1.96 -8.12 -1.06
C THR A 76 2.04 -7.77 -2.54
N MET A 77 3.15 -8.09 -3.22
CA MET A 77 3.29 -7.85 -4.66
C MET A 77 2.27 -8.66 -5.47
N GLU A 78 2.10 -9.95 -5.15
CA GLU A 78 1.09 -10.80 -5.78
C GLU A 78 -0.33 -10.26 -5.58
N GLN A 79 -0.69 -9.90 -4.35
CA GLN A 79 -2.00 -9.34 -4.03
C GLN A 79 -2.26 -7.99 -4.71
N CYS A 80 -1.21 -7.18 -4.89
CA CYS A 80 -1.28 -5.89 -5.56
C CYS A 80 -1.12 -5.97 -7.08
N HIS A 81 -1.06 -7.16 -7.66
CA HIS A 81 -0.88 -7.38 -9.10
C HIS A 81 0.40 -6.72 -9.66
N LEU A 82 1.48 -6.75 -8.87
CA LEU A 82 2.79 -6.20 -9.22
C LEU A 82 3.73 -7.32 -9.69
N GLU A 83 3.36 -8.02 -10.74
CA GLU A 83 4.17 -9.11 -11.29
C GLU A 83 5.50 -8.57 -11.81
N HIS A 84 6.61 -9.09 -11.28
CA HIS A 84 7.95 -8.75 -11.73
C HIS A 84 8.45 -9.71 -12.83
N ASP A 85 9.23 -9.17 -13.76
CA ASP A 85 9.78 -9.95 -14.89
C ASP A 85 11.06 -10.68 -14.50
N GLU A 86 11.80 -10.13 -13.53
CA GLU A 86 13.07 -10.66 -13.03
C GLU A 86 13.11 -10.52 -11.50
N GLY A 87 13.67 -11.51 -10.81
CA GLY A 87 13.76 -11.50 -9.37
C GLY A 87 14.35 -12.79 -8.80
N PRO A 88 14.48 -12.90 -7.46
CA PRO A 88 15.09 -14.07 -6.84
C PRO A 88 14.32 -15.37 -7.10
N ASP A 89 13.01 -15.30 -7.24
CA ASP A 89 12.08 -16.44 -7.43
C ASP A 89 11.90 -16.82 -8.91
N VAL A 90 11.87 -15.83 -9.81
CA VAL A 90 11.66 -16.04 -11.26
C VAL A 90 12.97 -16.10 -12.05
N GLY A 91 14.10 -15.66 -11.44
CA GLY A 91 15.37 -15.58 -12.12
C GLY A 91 15.46 -14.42 -13.12
N GLY A 92 16.40 -14.52 -14.06
CA GLY A 92 16.63 -13.54 -15.11
C GLY A 92 18.10 -13.46 -15.53
N PRO A 93 18.44 -12.63 -16.55
CA PRO A 93 19.77 -12.63 -17.18
C PRO A 93 20.87 -11.98 -16.33
N VAL A 94 20.51 -11.13 -15.35
CA VAL A 94 21.46 -10.30 -14.59
C VAL A 94 21.52 -10.63 -13.08
N GLY A 95 20.98 -11.80 -12.70
CA GLY A 95 21.04 -12.29 -11.34
C GLY A 95 22.47 -12.54 -10.81
N PRO A 96 22.58 -12.89 -9.53
CA PRO A 96 21.52 -13.04 -8.54
C PRO A 96 20.84 -11.71 -8.16
N TYR A 97 19.60 -11.81 -7.64
CA TYR A 97 18.77 -10.63 -7.29
C TYR A 97 18.67 -10.40 -5.77
N VAL A 98 19.51 -11.07 -4.98
CA VAL A 98 19.69 -10.85 -3.54
C VAL A 98 21.09 -10.28 -3.34
N GLN A 99 21.20 -9.15 -2.64
CA GLN A 99 22.48 -8.41 -2.55
C GLN A 99 23.59 -9.18 -1.84
N THR A 100 23.28 -9.93 -0.78
CA THR A 100 24.29 -10.76 -0.09
C THR A 100 24.89 -11.84 -0.99
N GLU A 101 24.15 -12.36 -1.97
CA GLU A 101 24.66 -13.32 -2.95
C GLU A 101 25.63 -12.69 -3.97
N ARG A 102 25.60 -11.36 -4.09
CA ARG A 102 26.46 -10.56 -4.98
C ARG A 102 27.73 -10.04 -4.31
N ARG A 103 27.97 -10.39 -3.05
CA ARG A 103 29.08 -9.89 -2.22
C ARG A 103 30.43 -9.84 -2.95
N GLY A 104 30.74 -10.84 -3.75
CA GLY A 104 31.99 -10.92 -4.50
C GLY A 104 32.15 -9.80 -5.55
N LEU A 105 31.05 -9.34 -6.14
CA LEU A 105 31.06 -8.27 -7.14
C LEU A 105 31.50 -6.93 -6.55
N TYR A 106 30.91 -6.55 -5.41
CA TYR A 106 31.16 -5.23 -4.82
C TYR A 106 32.62 -5.00 -4.49
N LYS A 107 33.34 -6.03 -4.01
CA LYS A 107 34.76 -5.93 -3.75
C LYS A 107 35.54 -5.59 -5.01
N GLU A 108 35.28 -6.28 -6.11
CA GLU A 108 35.97 -6.06 -7.39
C GLU A 108 35.74 -4.63 -7.91
N TYR A 109 34.50 -4.12 -7.84
CA TYR A 109 34.18 -2.76 -8.25
C TYR A 109 34.74 -1.70 -7.30
N ALA A 110 34.81 -1.94 -6.00
CA ALA A 110 35.46 -1.04 -5.06
C ALA A 110 36.97 -0.93 -5.35
N GLU A 111 37.63 -2.06 -5.65
CA GLU A 111 39.04 -2.09 -6.05
C GLU A 111 39.29 -1.37 -7.39
N LEU A 112 38.37 -1.51 -8.36
CA LEU A 112 38.41 -0.77 -9.61
C LEU A 112 38.32 0.75 -9.40
N LEU A 113 37.46 1.23 -8.50
CA LEU A 113 37.38 2.65 -8.13
C LEU A 113 38.70 3.16 -7.50
N MET A 114 39.35 2.35 -6.66
CA MET A 114 40.67 2.73 -6.11
C MET A 114 41.73 2.85 -7.21
N GLU A 115 41.74 1.95 -8.18
CA GLU A 115 42.67 2.03 -9.32
C GLU A 115 42.45 3.27 -10.19
N ARG A 116 41.17 3.65 -10.33
CA ARG A 116 40.78 4.87 -11.07
C ARG A 116 40.94 6.17 -10.25
N GLY A 117 41.38 6.08 -8.99
CA GLY A 117 41.59 7.24 -8.11
C GLY A 117 40.31 7.86 -7.56
N HIS A 118 39.22 7.11 -7.49
CA HIS A 118 37.92 7.55 -6.98
C HIS A 118 37.53 6.92 -5.64
N ALA A 119 38.42 6.08 -5.05
CA ALA A 119 38.26 5.50 -3.72
C ALA A 119 39.61 5.27 -3.05
N TYR A 120 39.62 5.08 -1.75
CA TYR A 120 40.82 4.82 -0.95
C TYR A 120 40.52 3.93 0.24
N ARG A 121 41.58 3.25 0.79
CA ARG A 121 41.47 2.49 2.03
C ARG A 121 41.65 3.40 3.23
N CYS A 122 40.69 3.35 4.15
CA CYS A 122 40.79 4.06 5.43
C CYS A 122 41.04 3.04 6.55
N PHE A 123 42.14 3.19 7.26
CA PHE A 123 42.62 2.33 8.37
C PHE A 123 42.27 2.95 9.73
N CYS A 124 41.60 4.07 9.79
CA CYS A 124 41.25 4.74 11.04
C CYS A 124 40.35 3.87 11.91
N GLU A 125 40.59 3.86 13.21
CA GLU A 125 39.65 3.29 14.17
C GLU A 125 38.50 4.26 14.36
N LYS A 126 37.26 3.78 14.22
CA LYS A 126 36.08 4.59 14.54
C LYS A 126 36.00 4.78 16.05
N THR A 127 35.70 6.02 16.48
CA THR A 127 35.20 6.26 17.84
C THR A 127 33.73 5.87 17.94
N ALA A 128 33.25 5.50 19.13
CA ALA A 128 31.87 5.09 19.33
C ALA A 128 30.81 6.12 18.90
N SER A 129 31.18 7.42 18.86
CA SER A 129 30.34 8.51 18.38
C SER A 129 30.19 8.56 16.84
N GLU A 130 31.13 7.99 16.10
CA GLU A 130 31.10 7.97 14.63
C GLU A 130 30.28 6.78 14.08
N GLU A 131 30.04 5.75 14.91
CA GLU A 131 29.18 4.62 14.53
C GLU A 131 27.69 5.00 14.51
N ASP A 132 27.28 5.95 15.34
CA ASP A 132 25.87 6.35 15.51
C ASP A 132 25.42 7.46 14.54
N THR A 133 26.31 8.35 14.10
CA THR A 133 25.95 9.52 13.26
C THR A 133 26.19 9.32 11.78
N GLY A 134 27.04 8.38 11.39
CA GLY A 134 27.41 8.16 9.99
C GLY A 134 28.22 9.32 9.36
N GLU A 135 28.40 10.41 10.09
CA GLU A 135 29.16 11.59 9.67
C GLU A 135 30.64 11.40 10.00
N PHE A 136 31.48 11.54 9.01
CA PHE A 136 32.93 11.55 9.15
C PHE A 136 33.44 12.91 8.69
N ASP A 137 34.07 13.68 9.58
CA ASP A 137 34.68 14.95 9.21
C ASP A 137 35.84 14.71 8.24
N ARG A 138 35.73 15.23 7.03
CA ARG A 138 36.68 15.08 5.94
C ARG A 138 38.07 15.68 6.24
N GLY A 139 38.10 16.67 7.09
CA GLY A 139 39.34 17.43 7.34
C GLY A 139 40.44 16.61 8.00
N ASP A 140 40.05 15.51 8.68
CA ASP A 140 40.94 14.79 9.59
C ASP A 140 41.25 13.34 9.16
N ASP A 141 40.81 12.87 7.97
CA ASP A 141 41.15 11.51 7.51
C ASP A 141 42.56 11.45 6.89
N PRO A 142 43.60 11.05 7.65
CA PRO A 142 44.98 10.98 7.15
C PRO A 142 45.14 9.94 6.03
N CYS A 143 44.22 8.97 5.93
CA CYS A 143 44.25 7.93 4.90
C CYS A 143 43.90 8.48 3.52
N ARG A 144 43.20 9.59 3.45
CA ARG A 144 42.81 10.22 2.18
C ARG A 144 44.00 10.65 1.32
N CYS A 145 45.09 11.09 1.96
CA CYS A 145 46.30 11.54 1.29
C CYS A 145 47.42 10.52 1.33
N MET A 146 47.14 9.29 1.81
CA MET A 146 48.13 8.21 1.92
C MET A 146 48.55 7.72 0.54
N SER A 147 49.84 7.48 0.33
CA SER A 147 50.34 6.89 -0.91
C SER A 147 49.79 5.48 -1.12
N ARG A 148 49.69 5.07 -2.38
CA ARG A 148 49.22 3.73 -2.71
C ARG A 148 50.13 2.64 -2.16
N GLU A 149 51.47 2.85 -2.22
CA GLU A 149 52.46 1.92 -1.70
C GLU A 149 52.31 1.69 -0.19
N GLU A 150 52.08 2.78 0.57
CA GLU A 150 51.86 2.68 2.01
C GLU A 150 50.52 2.02 2.34
N SER A 151 49.47 2.35 1.61
CA SER A 151 48.14 1.72 1.73
C SER A 151 48.22 0.20 1.46
N ASP A 152 48.93 -0.20 0.40
CA ASP A 152 49.10 -1.61 0.02
C ASP A 152 49.94 -2.35 1.06
N ARG A 153 50.99 -1.70 1.60
CA ARG A 153 51.83 -2.27 2.69
C ARG A 153 51.00 -2.57 3.94
N LEU A 154 50.21 -1.57 4.40
CA LEU A 154 49.35 -1.74 5.59
C LEU A 154 48.28 -2.81 5.39
N ALA A 155 47.70 -2.89 4.21
CA ALA A 155 46.74 -3.96 3.88
C ALA A 155 47.41 -5.35 3.86
N ALA A 156 48.63 -5.46 3.32
CA ALA A 156 49.41 -6.70 3.30
C ALA A 156 49.84 -7.15 4.71
N GLU A 157 50.06 -6.22 5.63
CA GLU A 157 50.28 -6.48 7.05
C GLU A 157 49.02 -6.97 7.79
N GLY A 158 47.88 -7.03 7.13
CA GLY A 158 46.62 -7.49 7.71
C GLY A 158 45.89 -6.44 8.57
N ARG A 159 46.24 -5.14 8.46
CA ARG A 159 45.50 -4.09 9.16
C ARG A 159 44.06 -3.99 8.61
N PRO A 160 43.04 -3.99 9.47
CA PRO A 160 41.64 -3.86 9.04
C PRO A 160 41.40 -2.48 8.46
N TYR A 161 40.66 -2.43 7.37
CA TYR A 161 40.27 -1.16 6.69
C TYR A 161 38.87 -1.22 6.15
N VAL A 162 38.31 -0.04 5.84
CA VAL A 162 37.13 0.17 4.99
C VAL A 162 37.59 0.79 3.69
N ILE A 163 36.79 0.66 2.62
CA ILE A 163 37.00 1.42 1.39
C ILE A 163 36.02 2.59 1.39
N ARG A 164 36.55 3.81 1.21
CA ARG A 164 35.78 5.04 1.15
C ARG A 164 35.81 5.63 -0.26
N GLN A 165 34.73 6.29 -0.64
CA GLN A 165 34.67 7.11 -1.86
C GLN A 165 35.60 8.33 -1.68
N LEU A 166 36.40 8.61 -2.69
CA LEU A 166 37.21 9.83 -2.74
C LEU A 166 36.45 10.93 -3.48
N ILE A 167 35.77 11.79 -2.74
CA ILE A 167 34.99 12.87 -3.32
C ILE A 167 35.87 14.11 -3.55
N PRO A 168 35.82 14.79 -4.72
CA PRO A 168 36.57 16.05 -4.93
C PRO A 168 36.20 17.11 -3.89
N HIS A 169 37.17 17.86 -3.39
CA HIS A 169 36.92 18.95 -2.45
C HIS A 169 36.36 20.20 -3.13
N GLU A 170 36.78 20.44 -4.38
CA GLU A 170 36.40 21.61 -5.13
C GLU A 170 35.34 21.35 -6.16
N GLY A 171 34.62 22.39 -6.56
CA GLY A 171 33.60 22.32 -7.59
C GLY A 171 32.23 21.86 -7.07
N THR A 172 31.34 21.65 -8.00
CA THR A 172 29.95 21.28 -7.77
C THR A 172 29.58 19.98 -8.47
N THR A 173 28.61 19.27 -7.94
CA THR A 173 27.94 18.14 -8.61
C THR A 173 26.51 18.50 -8.89
N THR A 174 26.13 18.53 -10.18
CA THR A 174 24.76 18.74 -10.63
C THR A 174 24.17 17.43 -11.14
N PHE A 175 22.91 17.17 -10.79
CA PHE A 175 22.14 16.05 -11.33
C PHE A 175 20.71 16.50 -11.64
N HIS A 176 20.10 15.82 -12.60
CA HIS A 176 18.69 16.02 -12.94
C HIS A 176 17.82 15.00 -12.23
N ASP A 177 16.72 15.47 -11.65
CA ASP A 177 15.65 14.65 -11.08
C ASP A 177 14.35 14.95 -11.81
N GLU A 178 13.66 13.93 -12.29
CA GLU A 178 12.42 14.08 -13.07
C GLU A 178 11.31 14.79 -12.28
N THR A 179 11.34 14.67 -10.93
CA THR A 179 10.37 15.35 -10.05
C THR A 179 10.86 16.74 -9.65
N PHE A 180 12.09 16.85 -9.16
CA PHE A 180 12.61 18.10 -8.53
C PHE A 180 13.36 19.01 -9.49
N GLY A 181 13.74 18.52 -10.68
CA GLY A 181 14.52 19.26 -11.67
C GLY A 181 16.03 19.22 -11.36
N ASP A 182 16.77 20.20 -11.84
CA ASP A 182 18.22 20.27 -11.66
C ASP A 182 18.59 20.67 -10.22
N ILE A 183 19.43 19.85 -9.59
CA ILE A 183 19.92 20.07 -8.23
C ILE A 183 21.44 20.12 -8.27
N THR A 184 22.00 21.22 -7.76
CA THR A 184 23.44 21.43 -7.69
C THR A 184 23.88 21.50 -6.23
N VAL A 185 24.94 20.77 -5.89
CA VAL A 185 25.49 20.71 -4.54
C VAL A 185 26.99 20.96 -4.60
N GLU A 186 27.50 21.77 -3.65
CA GLU A 186 28.92 21.99 -3.48
C GLU A 186 29.60 20.67 -3.02
N ASN A 187 30.63 20.21 -3.73
CA ASN A 187 31.34 18.99 -3.37
C ASN A 187 31.95 19.04 -1.97
N ALA A 188 32.31 20.21 -1.50
CA ALA A 188 32.83 20.45 -0.15
C ALA A 188 31.83 20.07 0.95
N SER A 189 30.52 20.06 0.67
CA SER A 189 29.47 19.66 1.63
C SER A 189 29.23 18.16 1.69
N LEU A 190 29.81 17.37 0.78
CA LEU A 190 29.64 15.93 0.73
C LEU A 190 30.72 15.23 1.53
N ASP A 191 30.45 14.19 2.29
CA ASP A 191 31.39 13.35 3.01
C ASP A 191 31.91 12.18 2.17
N ASP A 192 33.12 11.70 2.48
CA ASP A 192 33.70 10.50 1.90
C ASP A 192 33.03 9.25 2.50
N GLN A 193 31.90 8.85 1.94
CA GLN A 193 31.12 7.73 2.44
C GLN A 193 31.88 6.39 2.36
N VAL A 194 31.57 5.48 3.28
CA VAL A 194 32.06 4.10 3.21
C VAL A 194 31.35 3.39 2.05
N LEU A 195 32.13 2.76 1.16
CA LEU A 195 31.64 1.91 0.08
C LEU A 195 31.62 0.46 0.51
N LEU A 196 32.72 -0.05 1.09
CA LEU A 196 32.88 -1.41 1.55
C LEU A 196 33.28 -1.43 3.02
N LYS A 197 32.52 -2.17 3.83
CA LYS A 197 32.74 -2.33 5.27
C LYS A 197 33.91 -3.29 5.55
N ARG A 198 34.40 -3.35 6.79
CA ARG A 198 35.50 -4.24 7.22
C ARG A 198 35.16 -5.72 7.03
N ASP A 199 33.91 -6.10 7.15
CA ASP A 199 33.44 -7.47 6.91
C ASP A 199 33.33 -7.83 5.42
N GLY A 200 33.63 -6.88 4.53
CA GLY A 200 33.55 -7.01 3.07
C GLY A 200 32.13 -6.89 2.50
N LEU A 201 31.13 -6.51 3.30
CA LEU A 201 29.81 -6.15 2.80
C LEU A 201 29.80 -4.70 2.31
N PRO A 202 29.07 -4.40 1.23
CA PRO A 202 28.90 -3.02 0.76
C PRO A 202 27.97 -2.27 1.70
N THR A 203 28.07 -0.94 1.66
CA THR A 203 27.01 -0.09 2.15
C THR A 203 25.88 -0.04 1.13
N TYR A 204 24.67 0.34 1.57
CA TYR A 204 23.52 0.56 0.71
C TYR A 204 23.87 1.48 -0.47
N ASN A 205 24.52 2.61 -0.18
CA ASN A 205 24.85 3.65 -1.16
C ASN A 205 25.79 3.15 -2.28
N PHE A 206 26.60 2.16 -2.01
CA PHE A 206 27.50 1.57 -3.02
C PHE A 206 26.81 0.42 -3.76
N ALA A 207 26.18 -0.48 -3.03
CA ALA A 207 25.54 -1.65 -3.61
C ALA A 207 24.48 -1.26 -4.66
N ASN A 208 23.64 -0.26 -4.35
CA ASN A 208 22.59 0.15 -5.26
C ASN A 208 23.13 0.70 -6.61
N VAL A 209 24.24 1.45 -6.59
CA VAL A 209 24.85 1.99 -7.82
C VAL A 209 25.42 0.87 -8.69
N VAL A 210 26.16 -0.07 -8.09
CA VAL A 210 26.73 -1.21 -8.82
C VAL A 210 25.64 -2.10 -9.39
N ASP A 211 24.61 -2.39 -8.60
CA ASP A 211 23.51 -3.26 -9.02
C ASP A 211 22.63 -2.59 -10.06
N ASP A 212 22.28 -1.32 -9.89
CA ASP A 212 21.47 -0.58 -10.86
C ASP A 212 22.16 -0.54 -12.21
N HIS A 213 23.48 -0.33 -12.26
CA HIS A 213 24.23 -0.40 -13.50
C HIS A 213 24.24 -1.81 -14.11
N LEU A 214 24.66 -2.82 -13.33
CA LEU A 214 24.81 -4.20 -13.83
C LEU A 214 23.49 -4.87 -14.18
N MET A 215 22.36 -4.37 -13.65
CA MET A 215 21.02 -4.82 -14.00
C MET A 215 20.39 -3.97 -15.12
N GLY A 216 21.11 -2.97 -15.64
CA GLY A 216 20.65 -2.11 -16.73
C GLY A 216 19.47 -1.24 -16.34
N ILE A 217 19.39 -0.80 -15.07
CA ILE A 217 18.29 0.03 -14.58
C ILE A 217 18.37 1.42 -15.22
N THR A 218 17.29 1.81 -15.88
CA THR A 218 17.17 3.08 -16.58
C THR A 218 16.49 4.18 -15.76
N HIS A 219 15.60 3.78 -14.83
CA HIS A 219 14.86 4.71 -13.99
C HIS A 219 14.93 4.23 -12.53
N VAL A 220 15.41 5.12 -11.66
CA VAL A 220 15.56 4.87 -10.22
C VAL A 220 14.48 5.63 -9.46
N VAL A 221 13.43 4.93 -9.06
CA VAL A 221 12.34 5.48 -8.24
C VAL A 221 12.61 5.21 -6.78
N ARG A 222 12.53 6.23 -5.91
CA ARG A 222 12.74 6.11 -4.45
C ARG A 222 12.24 7.34 -3.70
N GLY A 223 12.26 7.30 -2.37
CA GLY A 223 11.87 8.44 -1.54
C GLY A 223 12.82 9.64 -1.63
N SER A 224 12.31 10.84 -1.40
CA SER A 224 13.07 12.08 -1.45
C SER A 224 14.16 12.21 -0.37
N GLU A 225 14.18 11.34 0.63
CA GLU A 225 15.27 11.25 1.62
C GLU A 225 16.61 10.92 0.99
N TYR A 226 16.64 10.34 -0.20
CA TYR A 226 17.87 10.03 -0.93
C TYR A 226 18.38 11.17 -1.82
N LEU A 227 17.67 12.29 -1.90
CA LEU A 227 18.12 13.46 -2.68
C LEU A 227 19.50 13.97 -2.23
N SER A 228 19.75 13.97 -0.92
CA SER A 228 21.05 14.38 -0.36
C SER A 228 22.19 13.42 -0.69
N SER A 229 21.89 12.16 -0.97
CA SER A 229 22.89 11.15 -1.35
C SER A 229 23.10 11.05 -2.87
N ALA A 230 22.17 11.57 -3.68
CA ALA A 230 22.24 11.47 -5.14
C ALA A 230 23.52 12.07 -5.77
N PRO A 231 24.09 13.19 -5.27
CA PRO A 231 25.38 13.68 -5.77
C PRO A 231 26.51 12.66 -5.60
N LYS A 232 26.55 11.92 -4.49
CA LYS A 232 27.56 10.88 -4.24
C LYS A 232 27.40 9.72 -5.22
N TYR A 233 26.16 9.33 -5.55
CA TYR A 233 25.92 8.29 -6.56
C TYR A 233 26.39 8.73 -7.94
N ASN A 234 26.13 9.99 -8.33
CA ASN A 234 26.59 10.52 -9.60
C ASN A 234 28.10 10.54 -9.71
N LEU A 235 28.79 10.86 -8.62
CA LEU A 235 30.25 10.76 -8.58
C LEU A 235 30.77 9.32 -8.70
N LEU A 236 30.03 8.33 -8.20
CA LEU A 236 30.34 6.91 -8.42
C LEU A 236 30.17 6.52 -9.90
N TYR A 237 29.03 6.86 -10.52
CA TYR A 237 28.80 6.62 -11.93
C TYR A 237 29.90 7.25 -12.81
N LYS A 238 30.25 8.50 -12.53
CA LYS A 238 31.35 9.21 -13.21
C LYS A 238 32.69 8.52 -13.00
N GLY A 239 33.00 8.08 -11.78
CA GLY A 239 34.23 7.35 -11.44
C GLY A 239 34.36 6.02 -12.19
N PHE A 240 33.24 5.35 -12.43
CA PHE A 240 33.16 4.17 -13.26
C PHE A 240 33.11 4.44 -14.76
N GLY A 241 32.81 5.68 -15.16
CA GLY A 241 32.56 6.03 -16.57
C GLY A 241 31.24 5.44 -17.09
N TRP A 242 30.26 5.27 -16.22
CA TRP A 242 28.93 4.74 -16.51
C TRP A 242 27.91 5.85 -16.77
N ASP A 243 26.89 5.51 -17.55
CA ASP A 243 25.74 6.39 -17.73
C ASP A 243 24.90 6.47 -16.43
N ILE A 244 24.42 7.67 -16.13
CA ILE A 244 23.61 7.93 -14.96
C ILE A 244 22.15 7.64 -15.30
N PRO A 245 21.43 6.79 -14.51
CA PRO A 245 20.02 6.53 -14.73
C PRO A 245 19.18 7.79 -14.45
N LYS A 246 17.96 7.83 -14.95
CA LYS A 246 16.99 8.85 -14.59
C LYS A 246 16.55 8.67 -13.14
N TYR A 247 16.64 9.73 -12.36
CA TYR A 247 16.16 9.75 -10.98
C TYR A 247 14.72 10.25 -10.91
N VAL A 248 13.90 9.57 -10.13
CA VAL A 248 12.51 9.91 -9.83
C VAL A 248 12.33 9.86 -8.32
N HIS A 249 12.56 10.96 -7.65
CA HIS A 249 12.37 11.04 -6.20
C HIS A 249 10.94 11.42 -5.85
N CYS A 250 10.32 10.61 -4.99
CA CYS A 250 8.94 10.79 -4.54
C CYS A 250 8.91 11.50 -3.20
N SER A 251 8.12 12.57 -3.08
CA SER A 251 7.90 13.27 -1.81
C SER A 251 7.27 12.32 -0.77
N PRO A 252 7.45 12.52 0.53
CA PRO A 252 6.96 11.60 1.55
C PRO A 252 5.43 11.55 1.59
N VAL A 253 4.88 10.41 2.04
CA VAL A 253 3.49 10.32 2.47
C VAL A 253 3.44 10.73 3.94
N MET A 254 2.59 11.70 4.24
CA MET A 254 2.43 12.29 5.55
C MET A 254 1.15 11.78 6.21
N ARG A 255 1.16 11.64 7.53
CA ARG A 255 -0.05 11.41 8.32
C ARG A 255 -0.85 12.70 8.51
N ASP A 256 -0.15 13.81 8.68
CA ASP A 256 -0.68 15.15 8.85
C ASP A 256 0.32 16.18 8.28
N ALA A 257 0.05 17.46 8.44
CA ALA A 257 0.89 18.53 7.89
C ALA A 257 2.36 18.51 8.39
N HIS A 258 2.66 17.83 9.50
CA HIS A 258 3.97 17.89 10.16
C HIS A 258 4.64 16.53 10.31
N ASN A 259 3.89 15.44 10.30
CA ASN A 259 4.38 14.11 10.65
C ASN A 259 4.33 13.16 9.44
N LYS A 260 5.47 12.51 9.13
CA LYS A 260 5.50 11.42 8.17
C LYS A 260 4.73 10.22 8.70
N MET A 261 4.11 9.47 7.82
CA MET A 261 3.57 8.16 8.17
C MET A 261 4.67 7.23 8.65
N SER A 262 4.41 6.53 9.77
CA SER A 262 5.38 5.62 10.37
C SER A 262 4.68 4.51 11.16
N LYS A 263 5.08 3.25 10.94
CA LYS A 263 4.61 2.10 11.73
C LYS A 263 4.75 2.30 13.25
N ARG A 264 5.80 3.01 13.69
CA ARG A 264 6.03 3.30 15.11
C ARG A 264 4.92 4.14 15.76
N HIS A 265 4.15 4.85 14.95
CA HIS A 265 3.02 5.68 15.38
C HIS A 265 1.66 5.04 15.08
N GLY A 266 1.61 3.77 14.67
CA GLY A 266 0.37 3.04 14.40
C GLY A 266 -0.27 3.35 13.05
N ASP A 267 0.45 3.98 12.12
CA ASP A 267 -0.05 4.20 10.76
C ASP A 267 -0.15 2.86 10.00
N PRO A 268 -1.22 2.65 9.22
CA PRO A 268 -1.51 1.35 8.64
C PRO A 268 -0.48 0.94 7.57
N SER A 269 -0.15 -0.33 7.55
CA SER A 269 0.48 -1.02 6.41
C SER A 269 -0.59 -1.39 5.38
N TYR A 270 -0.16 -1.91 4.22
CA TYR A 270 -1.08 -2.50 3.24
C TYR A 270 -1.90 -3.63 3.88
N GLU A 271 -1.23 -4.53 4.61
CA GLU A 271 -1.86 -5.66 5.26
C GLU A 271 -2.90 -5.22 6.31
N ASP A 272 -2.63 -4.15 7.04
CA ASP A 272 -3.58 -3.57 7.99
C ASP A 272 -4.84 -3.04 7.29
N LEU A 273 -4.68 -2.38 6.13
CA LEU A 273 -5.81 -1.89 5.34
C LEU A 273 -6.66 -3.05 4.82
N ILE A 274 -6.05 -4.12 4.31
CA ILE A 274 -6.78 -5.31 3.87
C ILE A 274 -7.52 -5.99 5.05
N ALA A 275 -6.85 -6.09 6.20
CA ALA A 275 -7.47 -6.63 7.42
C ALA A 275 -8.65 -5.76 7.92
N GLN A 276 -8.60 -4.45 7.68
CA GLN A 276 -9.70 -3.51 7.92
C GLN A 276 -10.82 -3.61 6.88
N GLY A 277 -10.69 -4.45 5.85
CA GLY A 277 -11.73 -4.70 4.86
C GLY A 277 -11.74 -3.75 3.66
N TYR A 278 -10.64 -3.07 3.38
CA TYR A 278 -10.45 -2.36 2.13
C TYR A 278 -10.13 -3.34 0.99
N LEU A 279 -10.61 -3.03 -0.21
CA LEU A 279 -10.32 -3.79 -1.42
C LEU A 279 -8.92 -3.42 -1.94
N THR A 280 -8.17 -4.39 -2.42
CA THR A 280 -6.83 -4.16 -2.98
C THR A 280 -6.84 -3.11 -4.09
N ASP A 281 -7.76 -3.21 -5.05
CA ASP A 281 -7.84 -2.28 -6.18
C ASP A 281 -8.10 -0.83 -5.73
N ALA A 282 -8.94 -0.65 -4.71
CA ALA A 282 -9.19 0.66 -4.11
C ALA A 282 -7.94 1.23 -3.43
N VAL A 283 -7.19 0.38 -2.70
CA VAL A 283 -5.92 0.78 -2.07
C VAL A 283 -4.89 1.15 -3.13
N ILE A 284 -4.73 0.35 -4.18
CA ILE A 284 -3.80 0.60 -5.29
C ILE A 284 -4.10 1.95 -5.95
N ASN A 285 -5.35 2.16 -6.35
CA ASN A 285 -5.76 3.41 -6.99
C ASN A 285 -5.49 4.61 -6.07
N TYR A 286 -5.94 4.54 -4.82
CA TYR A 286 -5.75 5.62 -3.86
C TYR A 286 -4.27 5.91 -3.60
N VAL A 287 -3.46 4.88 -3.37
CA VAL A 287 -2.01 5.01 -3.12
C VAL A 287 -1.28 5.59 -4.34
N THR A 288 -1.72 5.25 -5.56
CA THR A 288 -1.16 5.83 -6.78
C THR A 288 -1.39 7.34 -6.82
N LEU A 289 -2.57 7.81 -6.41
CA LEU A 289 -2.89 9.24 -6.36
C LEU A 289 -2.25 9.99 -5.18
N LEU A 290 -1.59 9.30 -4.26
CA LEU A 290 -0.81 9.95 -3.20
C LEU A 290 0.49 10.53 -3.74
N GLY A 291 0.42 11.72 -4.31
CA GLY A 291 1.58 12.43 -4.87
C GLY A 291 1.76 12.26 -6.38
N TRP A 292 0.76 11.73 -7.07
CA TRP A 292 0.65 11.78 -8.52
C TRP A 292 -0.76 12.24 -8.92
N SER A 293 -0.86 13.03 -9.98
CA SER A 293 -2.13 13.54 -10.48
C SER A 293 -2.27 13.23 -11.96
N PRO A 294 -3.39 12.60 -12.38
CA PRO A 294 -3.68 12.38 -13.79
C PRO A 294 -4.01 13.71 -14.50
N ARG A 295 -3.99 13.70 -15.81
CA ARG A 295 -4.50 14.79 -16.63
C ARG A 295 -6.03 14.65 -16.73
N GLY A 296 -6.76 15.40 -15.95
CA GLY A 296 -8.23 15.39 -15.94
C GLY A 296 -8.81 15.29 -14.53
N GLU A 297 -10.12 15.05 -14.45
CA GLU A 297 -10.88 15.04 -13.20
C GLU A 297 -11.21 13.61 -12.69
N GLN A 298 -10.91 12.59 -13.50
CA GLN A 298 -11.12 11.19 -13.10
C GLN A 298 -10.21 10.82 -11.94
N GLU A 299 -10.75 10.15 -10.94
CA GLU A 299 -10.00 9.67 -9.77
C GLU A 299 -10.08 8.15 -9.59
N ILE A 300 -11.04 7.47 -10.22
CA ILE A 300 -11.21 6.01 -10.11
C ILE A 300 -10.69 5.35 -11.38
N PHE A 301 -9.69 4.48 -11.24
CA PHE A 301 -8.97 3.85 -12.34
C PHE A 301 -8.72 2.37 -12.06
N SER A 302 -8.89 1.52 -13.06
CA SER A 302 -8.31 0.18 -13.05
C SER A 302 -6.78 0.22 -13.16
N MET A 303 -6.11 -0.89 -12.89
CA MET A 303 -4.66 -0.99 -13.06
C MET A 303 -4.25 -0.74 -14.53
N ASP A 304 -5.00 -1.27 -15.49
CA ASP A 304 -4.73 -1.07 -16.93
C ASP A 304 -4.84 0.41 -17.32
N GLU A 305 -5.88 1.10 -16.83
CA GLU A 305 -6.02 2.55 -17.07
C GLU A 305 -4.86 3.33 -16.43
N LEU A 306 -4.44 2.97 -15.22
CA LEU A 306 -3.27 3.59 -14.57
C LEU A 306 -2.00 3.38 -15.39
N ILE A 307 -1.76 2.18 -15.92
CA ILE A 307 -0.61 1.87 -16.79
C ILE A 307 -0.64 2.77 -18.04
N ASP A 308 -1.81 2.93 -18.65
CA ASP A 308 -1.94 3.70 -19.89
C ASP A 308 -1.70 5.21 -19.70
N ILE A 309 -2.11 5.76 -18.56
CA ILE A 309 -2.09 7.21 -18.34
C ILE A 309 -0.93 7.70 -17.45
N PHE A 310 -0.17 6.78 -16.82
CA PHE A 310 0.87 7.18 -15.86
C PHE A 310 2.02 7.90 -16.56
N ASP A 311 2.29 9.12 -16.11
CA ASP A 311 3.34 9.96 -16.67
C ASP A 311 4.14 10.61 -15.52
N LEU A 312 5.46 10.76 -15.69
CA LEU A 312 6.36 11.32 -14.70
C LEU A 312 6.04 12.78 -14.36
N ALA A 313 5.50 13.53 -15.32
CA ALA A 313 5.15 14.92 -15.13
C ALA A 313 3.99 15.13 -14.12
N GLY A 314 3.19 14.07 -13.89
CA GLY A 314 2.14 14.08 -12.87
C GLY A 314 2.64 13.94 -11.44
N ILE A 315 3.92 13.57 -11.22
CA ILE A 315 4.46 13.36 -9.87
C ILE A 315 4.68 14.71 -9.18
N SER A 316 4.12 14.84 -7.98
CA SER A 316 4.16 16.09 -7.19
C SER A 316 5.45 16.23 -6.39
N LYS A 317 5.98 17.47 -6.38
CA LYS A 317 7.06 17.87 -5.47
C LYS A 317 6.61 18.00 -4.01
N SER A 318 5.32 18.22 -3.80
CA SER A 318 4.75 18.40 -2.46
C SER A 318 4.46 17.08 -1.78
N PRO A 319 4.65 16.97 -0.46
CA PRO A 319 4.21 15.81 0.31
C PRO A 319 2.70 15.58 0.14
N ALA A 320 2.29 14.30 0.11
CA ALA A 320 0.88 13.92 0.08
C ALA A 320 0.43 13.51 1.49
N ILE A 321 -0.74 13.98 1.91
CA ILE A 321 -1.33 13.59 3.19
C ILE A 321 -2.23 12.38 2.97
N PHE A 322 -2.05 11.34 3.79
CA PHE A 322 -2.90 10.17 3.80
C PHE A 322 -4.24 10.52 4.47
N ASP A 323 -5.31 10.42 3.73
CA ASP A 323 -6.69 10.72 4.15
C ASP A 323 -7.51 9.43 4.13
N ILE A 324 -7.86 8.94 5.31
CA ILE A 324 -8.62 7.69 5.47
C ILE A 324 -10.06 7.83 4.96
N ASP A 325 -10.67 9.01 5.09
CA ASP A 325 -12.04 9.25 4.62
C ASP A 325 -12.08 9.24 3.09
N LYS A 326 -11.05 9.80 2.44
CA LYS A 326 -10.90 9.70 0.99
C LYS A 326 -10.69 8.25 0.55
N LEU A 327 -9.90 7.46 1.26
CA LEU A 327 -9.74 6.03 0.96
C LEU A 327 -11.06 5.27 1.15
N ARG A 328 -11.85 5.57 2.19
CA ARG A 328 -13.20 4.98 2.38
C ARG A 328 -14.13 5.30 1.20
N TYR A 329 -14.11 6.55 0.75
CA TYR A 329 -14.86 6.94 -0.44
C TYR A 329 -14.44 6.14 -1.67
N PHE A 330 -13.14 6.05 -1.98
CA PHE A 330 -12.63 5.24 -3.08
C PHE A 330 -13.11 3.79 -2.96
N ASN A 331 -12.94 3.20 -1.79
CA ASN A 331 -13.35 1.82 -1.54
C ASN A 331 -14.84 1.60 -1.78
N SER A 332 -15.68 2.56 -1.39
CA SER A 332 -17.14 2.51 -1.63
C SER A 332 -17.47 2.54 -3.12
N GLU A 333 -16.74 3.31 -3.94
CA GLU A 333 -16.92 3.33 -5.39
C GLU A 333 -16.58 1.99 -6.04
N TYR A 334 -15.46 1.37 -5.62
CA TYR A 334 -15.10 0.03 -6.09
C TYR A 334 -16.13 -1.02 -5.68
N ILE A 335 -16.62 -0.99 -4.43
CA ILE A 335 -17.69 -1.89 -3.97
C ILE A 335 -18.96 -1.71 -4.81
N ARG A 336 -19.36 -0.48 -5.12
CA ARG A 336 -20.55 -0.20 -5.96
C ARG A 336 -20.38 -0.68 -7.38
N ALA A 337 -19.16 -0.65 -7.91
CA ALA A 337 -18.84 -1.10 -9.26
C ALA A 337 -18.73 -2.63 -9.40
N MET A 338 -18.63 -3.37 -8.30
CA MET A 338 -18.61 -4.84 -8.35
C MET A 338 -19.90 -5.41 -8.92
N SER A 339 -19.83 -6.58 -9.58
CA SER A 339 -21.04 -7.33 -9.86
C SER A 339 -21.70 -7.78 -8.54
N PRO A 340 -23.02 -7.94 -8.50
CA PRO A 340 -23.73 -8.43 -7.30
C PRO A 340 -23.15 -9.73 -6.76
N GLU A 341 -22.77 -10.65 -7.64
CA GLU A 341 -22.20 -11.95 -7.29
C GLU A 341 -20.79 -11.81 -6.67
N ALA A 342 -19.96 -10.93 -7.25
CA ALA A 342 -18.61 -10.66 -6.73
C ALA A 342 -18.68 -9.99 -5.35
N PHE A 343 -19.59 -9.03 -5.18
CA PHE A 343 -19.80 -8.40 -3.88
C PHE A 343 -20.36 -9.39 -2.85
N ALA A 344 -21.35 -10.21 -3.22
CA ALA A 344 -21.91 -11.22 -2.32
C ALA A 344 -20.82 -12.19 -1.81
N LYS A 345 -19.92 -12.63 -2.69
CA LYS A 345 -18.76 -13.47 -2.33
C LYS A 345 -17.80 -12.75 -1.38
N ALA A 346 -17.50 -11.48 -1.63
CA ALA A 346 -16.61 -10.69 -0.79
C ALA A 346 -17.22 -10.37 0.59
N ALA A 347 -18.53 -10.12 0.65
CA ALA A 347 -19.28 -9.77 1.85
C ALA A 347 -19.62 -10.98 2.74
N GLU A 348 -19.77 -12.17 2.17
CA GLU A 348 -20.22 -13.36 2.88
C GLU A 348 -19.41 -13.67 4.16
N PRO A 349 -18.05 -13.66 4.17
CA PRO A 349 -17.27 -13.89 5.37
C PRO A 349 -17.59 -12.91 6.49
N TYR A 350 -17.91 -11.64 6.15
CA TYR A 350 -18.25 -10.60 7.10
C TYR A 350 -19.69 -10.71 7.59
N ILE A 351 -20.64 -11.04 6.70
CA ILE A 351 -22.03 -11.35 7.08
C ILE A 351 -22.06 -12.52 8.07
N ARG A 352 -21.30 -13.58 7.81
CA ARG A 352 -21.25 -14.77 8.67
C ARG A 352 -20.54 -14.56 10.02
N ARG A 353 -19.90 -13.41 10.23
CA ARG A 353 -19.41 -13.03 11.58
C ARG A 353 -20.56 -12.78 12.55
N SER A 354 -21.66 -12.19 12.08
CA SER A 354 -22.83 -11.85 12.90
C SER A 354 -24.03 -12.76 12.64
N VAL A 355 -24.28 -13.15 11.38
CA VAL A 355 -25.41 -14.00 10.98
C VAL A 355 -24.95 -15.45 10.92
N LYS A 356 -25.14 -16.19 12.03
CA LYS A 356 -24.71 -17.59 12.17
C LYS A 356 -25.70 -18.59 11.60
N ASN A 357 -26.99 -18.24 11.59
CA ASN A 357 -28.03 -19.13 11.06
C ASN A 357 -27.86 -19.33 9.54
N PRO A 358 -27.57 -20.57 9.09
CA PRO A 358 -27.36 -20.86 7.67
C PRO A 358 -28.62 -20.75 6.82
N ALA A 359 -29.81 -20.72 7.44
CA ALA A 359 -31.09 -20.56 6.73
C ALA A 359 -31.24 -19.16 6.11
N TYR A 360 -30.55 -18.17 6.64
CA TYR A 360 -30.56 -16.82 6.05
C TYR A 360 -29.63 -16.76 4.84
N ASP A 361 -30.19 -16.33 3.71
CA ASP A 361 -29.45 -16.20 2.46
C ASP A 361 -28.49 -15.00 2.52
N ALA A 362 -27.19 -15.31 2.59
CA ALA A 362 -26.15 -14.29 2.64
C ALA A 362 -26.10 -13.43 1.38
N ALA A 363 -26.45 -13.97 0.21
CA ALA A 363 -26.48 -13.18 -1.04
C ALA A 363 -27.63 -12.19 -1.03
N ALA A 364 -28.79 -12.57 -0.51
CA ALA A 364 -29.93 -11.67 -0.33
C ALA A 364 -29.60 -10.54 0.67
N ILE A 365 -28.89 -10.84 1.76
CA ILE A 365 -28.41 -9.84 2.72
C ILE A 365 -27.38 -8.91 2.04
N ALA A 366 -26.42 -9.47 1.30
CA ALA A 366 -25.41 -8.68 0.57
C ALA A 366 -26.04 -7.69 -0.41
N ALA A 367 -27.08 -8.08 -1.13
CA ALA A 367 -27.79 -7.21 -2.05
C ALA A 367 -28.33 -5.92 -1.39
N LEU A 368 -28.68 -5.98 -0.10
CA LEU A 368 -29.13 -4.80 0.66
C LEU A 368 -27.96 -3.87 1.03
N LEU A 369 -26.76 -4.38 1.05
CA LEU A 369 -25.57 -3.71 1.61
C LEU A 369 -24.75 -2.98 0.55
N GLN A 370 -24.67 -3.48 -0.68
CA GLN A 370 -23.68 -3.06 -1.67
C GLN A 370 -23.62 -1.53 -1.87
N GLN A 371 -24.75 -0.87 -2.02
CA GLN A 371 -24.83 0.57 -2.23
C GLN A 371 -24.50 1.42 -0.98
N ARG A 372 -24.39 0.80 0.20
CA ARG A 372 -24.26 1.46 1.50
C ARG A 372 -23.04 1.00 2.29
N THR A 373 -22.22 0.14 1.69
CA THR A 373 -20.98 -0.35 2.30
C THR A 373 -19.82 0.48 1.81
N GLU A 374 -19.09 1.04 2.76
CA GLU A 374 -17.85 1.75 2.48
C GLU A 374 -16.65 0.84 2.71
N VAL A 375 -16.69 0.00 3.75
CA VAL A 375 -15.65 -0.95 4.13
C VAL A 375 -16.29 -2.25 4.56
N LEU A 376 -15.72 -3.39 4.19
CA LEU A 376 -16.33 -4.71 4.45
C LEU A 376 -16.46 -5.02 5.95
N THR A 377 -15.57 -4.50 6.78
CA THR A 377 -15.65 -4.68 8.25
C THR A 377 -16.81 -3.94 8.91
N ASP A 378 -17.48 -3.02 8.22
CA ASP A 378 -18.69 -2.36 8.72
C ASP A 378 -19.94 -3.27 8.61
N ILE A 379 -19.86 -4.36 7.84
CA ILE A 379 -20.99 -5.24 7.55
C ILE A 379 -21.57 -5.92 8.80
N PRO A 380 -20.77 -6.55 9.68
CA PRO A 380 -21.28 -7.30 10.83
C PRO A 380 -22.29 -6.54 11.68
N GLU A 381 -21.98 -5.29 12.00
CA GLU A 381 -22.85 -4.44 12.83
C GLU A 381 -24.14 -4.00 12.12
N LYS A 382 -24.13 -3.98 10.78
CA LYS A 382 -25.30 -3.60 9.99
C LYS A 382 -26.32 -4.74 9.86
N VAL A 383 -25.91 -6.00 10.09
CA VAL A 383 -26.72 -7.19 9.79
C VAL A 383 -26.93 -8.13 10.98
N ASP A 384 -26.34 -7.87 12.15
CA ASP A 384 -26.42 -8.67 13.36
C ASP A 384 -27.86 -8.99 13.76
N PHE A 385 -28.79 -8.05 13.56
CA PHE A 385 -30.20 -8.20 13.87
C PHE A 385 -30.89 -9.34 13.07
N PHE A 386 -30.33 -9.82 11.97
CA PHE A 386 -30.89 -10.97 11.27
C PHE A 386 -30.79 -12.25 12.10
N ASP A 387 -29.67 -12.44 12.79
CA ASP A 387 -29.45 -13.64 13.59
C ASP A 387 -30.26 -13.60 14.88
N GLU A 388 -30.18 -12.46 15.59
CA GLU A 388 -30.87 -12.26 16.87
C GLU A 388 -31.47 -10.84 16.94
N LEU A 389 -32.74 -10.76 17.38
CA LEU A 389 -33.40 -9.46 17.58
C LEU A 389 -32.70 -8.75 18.76
N PRO A 390 -32.06 -7.59 18.55
CA PRO A 390 -31.42 -6.89 19.65
C PRO A 390 -32.46 -6.31 20.62
N GLU A 391 -32.02 -6.06 21.86
CA GLU A 391 -32.82 -5.22 22.77
C GLU A 391 -32.91 -3.79 22.24
N TYR A 392 -34.10 -3.22 22.22
CA TYR A 392 -34.35 -1.88 21.71
C TYR A 392 -35.42 -1.14 22.51
N ASP A 393 -35.32 0.20 22.49
CA ASP A 393 -36.29 1.10 23.14
C ASP A 393 -37.50 1.32 22.23
N THR A 394 -38.69 1.37 22.85
CA THR A 394 -39.94 1.69 22.14
C THR A 394 -39.97 3.12 21.57
N GLU A 395 -39.05 3.99 21.98
CA GLU A 395 -38.86 5.31 21.34
C GLU A 395 -38.50 5.20 19.84
N LEU A 396 -37.92 4.08 19.38
CA LEU A 396 -37.66 3.85 17.95
C LEU A 396 -38.93 3.85 17.08
N PHE A 397 -40.09 3.59 17.66
CA PHE A 397 -41.37 3.66 16.94
C PHE A 397 -41.81 5.11 16.65
N VAL A 398 -41.27 6.09 17.37
CA VAL A 398 -41.58 7.50 17.20
C VAL A 398 -40.79 8.08 16.02
N HIS A 399 -41.47 8.46 14.93
CA HIS A 399 -40.81 8.99 13.75
C HIS A 399 -41.64 10.08 13.05
N LYS A 400 -41.13 11.33 13.03
CA LYS A 400 -41.83 12.50 12.48
C LYS A 400 -42.20 12.37 11.02
N LYS A 401 -41.27 11.89 10.18
CA LYS A 401 -41.51 11.79 8.72
C LYS A 401 -42.56 10.74 8.38
N SER A 402 -42.62 9.65 9.11
CA SER A 402 -43.64 8.60 8.97
C SER A 402 -44.92 8.92 9.70
N LYS A 403 -44.96 9.99 10.49
CA LYS A 403 -46.07 10.34 11.38
C LYS A 403 -46.44 9.17 12.29
N SER A 404 -45.46 8.53 12.87
CA SER A 404 -45.57 7.35 13.70
C SER A 404 -45.21 7.72 15.14
N ASP A 405 -46.00 7.22 16.09
CA ASP A 405 -45.80 7.22 17.52
C ASP A 405 -46.06 5.82 18.08
N LYS A 406 -45.94 5.63 19.39
CA LYS A 406 -46.12 4.31 20.04
C LYS A 406 -47.52 3.75 19.83
N ASP A 407 -48.56 4.58 20.02
CA ASP A 407 -49.95 4.15 19.95
C ASP A 407 -50.31 3.79 18.49
N SER A 408 -49.97 4.66 17.52
CA SER A 408 -50.21 4.37 16.10
C SER A 408 -49.40 3.20 15.57
N SER A 409 -48.20 2.97 16.13
CA SER A 409 -47.36 1.80 15.80
C SER A 409 -47.98 0.52 16.33
N LYS A 410 -48.51 0.52 17.55
CA LYS A 410 -49.25 -0.60 18.12
C LYS A 410 -50.48 -0.96 17.28
N ASP A 411 -51.30 0.03 16.92
CA ASP A 411 -52.48 -0.15 16.06
C ASP A 411 -52.13 -0.77 14.68
N VAL A 412 -51.01 -0.30 14.08
CA VAL A 412 -50.48 -0.91 12.83
C VAL A 412 -50.09 -2.35 13.02
N LEU A 413 -49.33 -2.67 14.09
CA LEU A 413 -48.84 -4.02 14.35
C LEU A 413 -49.98 -4.99 14.68
N GLU A 414 -50.97 -4.55 15.45
CA GLU A 414 -52.19 -5.35 15.73
C GLU A 414 -52.98 -5.72 14.47
N LYS A 415 -53.01 -4.82 13.47
CA LYS A 415 -53.70 -5.05 12.20
C LYS A 415 -52.92 -5.84 11.19
N ILE A 416 -51.56 -5.65 11.13
CA ILE A 416 -50.74 -6.30 10.10
C ILE A 416 -50.47 -7.78 10.42
N VAL A 417 -50.37 -8.17 11.70
CA VAL A 417 -50.10 -9.53 12.12
C VAL A 417 -51.10 -10.52 11.52
N PRO A 418 -52.44 -10.39 11.69
CA PRO A 418 -53.38 -11.31 11.10
C PRO A 418 -53.40 -11.30 9.57
N ILE A 419 -53.06 -10.16 8.93
CA ILE A 419 -52.91 -10.05 7.47
C ILE A 419 -51.70 -10.92 7.04
N PHE A 420 -50.57 -10.77 7.70
CA PHE A 420 -49.38 -11.58 7.41
C PHE A 420 -49.56 -13.04 7.65
N GLU A 421 -50.29 -13.43 8.70
CA GLU A 421 -50.66 -14.84 8.95
C GLU A 421 -51.47 -15.43 7.79
N ALA A 422 -52.34 -14.65 7.17
CA ALA A 422 -53.21 -15.10 6.10
C ALA A 422 -52.58 -15.09 4.71
N LEU A 423 -51.35 -14.56 4.54
CA LEU A 423 -50.68 -14.46 3.23
C LEU A 423 -50.46 -15.85 2.62
N PRO A 424 -50.84 -16.04 1.33
CA PRO A 424 -50.72 -17.32 0.62
C PRO A 424 -49.26 -17.64 0.25
N ALA A 425 -48.41 -16.61 0.11
CA ALA A 425 -46.97 -16.74 -0.16
C ALA A 425 -46.19 -15.67 0.62
N TRP A 426 -44.89 -15.93 0.89
CA TRP A 426 -44.01 -15.04 1.62
C TRP A 426 -42.90 -14.54 0.68
N ASP A 427 -43.25 -13.58 -0.14
CA ASP A 427 -42.38 -12.93 -1.12
C ASP A 427 -42.61 -11.40 -1.11
N ASP A 428 -41.74 -10.68 -1.85
CA ASP A 428 -41.78 -9.21 -1.89
C ASP A 428 -43.13 -8.64 -2.34
N GLU A 429 -43.81 -9.27 -3.31
CA GLU A 429 -45.07 -8.82 -3.84
C GLU A 429 -46.21 -8.92 -2.80
N HIS A 430 -46.34 -10.08 -2.15
CA HIS A 430 -47.38 -10.32 -1.15
C HIS A 430 -47.12 -9.51 0.13
N ILE A 431 -45.87 -9.43 0.61
CA ILE A 431 -45.51 -8.63 1.79
C ILE A 431 -45.78 -7.13 1.53
N MET A 432 -45.32 -6.62 0.38
CA MET A 432 -45.55 -5.23 -0.03
C MET A 432 -47.04 -4.96 -0.18
N GLY A 433 -47.78 -5.83 -0.88
CA GLY A 433 -49.22 -5.69 -1.08
C GLY A 433 -49.99 -5.63 0.22
N ALA A 434 -49.64 -6.46 1.21
CA ALA A 434 -50.26 -6.42 2.54
C ALA A 434 -50.03 -5.09 3.28
N MET A 435 -48.79 -4.56 3.25
CA MET A 435 -48.48 -3.29 3.89
C MET A 435 -49.15 -2.08 3.19
N VAL A 436 -49.15 -2.09 1.88
CA VAL A 436 -49.82 -1.04 1.08
C VAL A 436 -51.33 -1.08 1.28
N GLY A 437 -51.95 -2.28 1.19
CA GLY A 437 -53.38 -2.45 1.41
C GLY A 437 -53.83 -2.02 2.80
N LEU A 438 -53.05 -2.30 3.83
CA LEU A 438 -53.30 -1.80 5.20
C LEU A 438 -53.19 -0.27 5.25
N ALA A 439 -52.17 0.32 4.62
CA ALA A 439 -52.02 1.79 4.58
C ALA A 439 -53.21 2.47 3.92
N GLU A 440 -53.71 1.93 2.81
CA GLU A 440 -54.92 2.41 2.13
C GLU A 440 -56.17 2.28 3.03
N ALA A 441 -56.37 1.13 3.67
CA ALA A 441 -57.48 0.90 4.60
C ALA A 441 -57.44 1.83 5.83
N MET A 442 -56.26 2.31 6.22
CA MET A 442 -56.04 3.27 7.29
C MET A 442 -56.03 4.73 6.81
N GLU A 443 -56.30 5.00 5.52
CA GLU A 443 -56.17 6.32 4.89
C GLU A 443 -54.82 7.00 5.22
N ALA A 444 -53.76 6.22 5.25
CA ALA A 444 -52.41 6.63 5.65
C ALA A 444 -51.38 6.48 4.53
N LYS A 445 -50.22 7.11 4.67
CA LYS A 445 -49.07 6.88 3.79
C LYS A 445 -48.43 5.54 4.12
N ASN A 446 -47.88 4.85 3.11
CA ASN A 446 -47.17 3.58 3.27
C ASN A 446 -46.11 3.62 4.38
N ALA A 447 -45.38 4.74 4.50
CA ALA A 447 -44.34 4.91 5.54
C ALA A 447 -44.89 4.79 6.98
N LYS A 448 -46.20 5.04 7.21
CA LYS A 448 -46.83 4.89 8.53
C LYS A 448 -46.99 3.43 8.92
N VAL A 449 -47.14 2.52 7.95
CA VAL A 449 -47.19 1.05 8.16
C VAL A 449 -45.77 0.44 8.12
N MET A 450 -44.98 0.84 7.13
CA MET A 450 -43.65 0.24 6.93
C MET A 450 -42.66 0.52 8.07
N TRP A 451 -42.76 1.72 8.70
CA TRP A 451 -41.86 2.09 9.79
C TRP A 451 -42.03 1.18 11.01
N PRO A 452 -43.21 1.02 11.60
CA PRO A 452 -43.38 0.13 12.74
C PRO A 452 -42.99 -1.32 12.46
N VAL A 453 -43.35 -1.85 11.28
CA VAL A 453 -43.00 -3.22 10.86
C VAL A 453 -41.47 -3.38 10.79
N ARG A 454 -40.77 -2.42 10.20
CA ARG A 454 -39.31 -2.44 10.09
C ARG A 454 -38.63 -2.37 11.46
N ILE A 455 -39.09 -1.49 12.35
CA ILE A 455 -38.55 -1.39 13.71
C ILE A 455 -38.79 -2.69 14.49
N ALA A 456 -40.00 -3.22 14.43
CA ALA A 456 -40.34 -4.49 15.09
C ALA A 456 -39.50 -5.66 14.58
N ALA A 457 -39.27 -5.74 13.27
CA ALA A 457 -38.50 -6.79 12.64
C ALA A 457 -36.98 -6.70 12.91
N ALA A 458 -36.44 -5.49 12.99
CA ALA A 458 -34.99 -5.27 13.08
C ALA A 458 -34.48 -4.79 14.44
N GLY A 459 -35.31 -4.14 15.26
CA GLY A 459 -34.88 -3.51 16.52
C GLY A 459 -33.89 -2.35 16.34
N LYS A 460 -33.77 -1.78 15.12
CA LYS A 460 -32.77 -0.76 14.78
C LYS A 460 -33.40 0.41 14.02
N ALA A 461 -32.97 1.64 14.35
CA ALA A 461 -33.40 2.84 13.62
C ALA A 461 -32.89 2.89 12.18
N VAL A 462 -31.69 2.37 11.93
CA VAL A 462 -31.04 2.32 10.62
C VAL A 462 -30.78 0.87 10.23
N THR A 463 -31.27 0.50 9.06
CA THR A 463 -31.14 -0.85 8.51
C THR A 463 -30.68 -0.81 7.05
N PRO A 464 -30.00 -1.83 6.54
CA PRO A 464 -29.56 -1.88 5.14
C PRO A 464 -30.72 -1.97 4.15
N GLY A 465 -31.85 -2.59 4.54
CA GLY A 465 -33.07 -2.76 3.76
C GLY A 465 -34.29 -2.10 4.37
N GLY A 466 -35.40 -2.07 3.62
CA GLY A 466 -36.72 -1.68 4.07
C GLY A 466 -37.45 -2.81 4.80
N ALA A 467 -38.69 -2.55 5.19
CA ALA A 467 -39.51 -3.54 5.91
C ALA A 467 -39.76 -4.80 5.09
N VAL A 468 -39.98 -4.68 3.80
CA VAL A 468 -40.32 -5.79 2.90
C VAL A 468 -39.14 -6.77 2.79
N GLU A 469 -37.97 -6.25 2.41
CA GLU A 469 -36.79 -7.07 2.22
C GLU A 469 -36.33 -7.74 3.52
N ILE A 470 -36.41 -7.04 4.65
CA ILE A 470 -36.08 -7.60 5.97
C ILE A 470 -37.04 -8.72 6.32
N CYS A 471 -38.35 -8.50 6.22
CA CYS A 471 -39.36 -9.53 6.50
C CYS A 471 -39.19 -10.75 5.60
N ARG A 472 -38.92 -10.55 4.30
CA ARG A 472 -38.66 -11.63 3.36
C ARG A 472 -37.48 -12.49 3.77
N ILE A 473 -36.35 -11.87 4.15
CA ILE A 473 -35.12 -12.58 4.55
C ILE A 473 -35.32 -13.32 5.87
N LEU A 474 -36.00 -12.72 6.85
CA LEU A 474 -36.31 -13.35 8.14
C LEU A 474 -37.24 -14.55 7.98
N GLY A 475 -38.08 -14.57 6.96
CA GLY A 475 -39.14 -15.55 6.79
C GLY A 475 -40.38 -15.24 7.63
N LYS A 476 -41.49 -15.94 7.33
CA LYS A 476 -42.81 -15.66 7.91
C LYS A 476 -42.83 -15.83 9.42
N ASP A 477 -42.36 -16.99 9.90
CA ASP A 477 -42.46 -17.35 11.31
C ASP A 477 -41.66 -16.43 12.22
N GLU A 478 -40.40 -16.10 11.82
CA GLU A 478 -39.56 -15.22 12.59
C GLU A 478 -40.03 -13.76 12.53
N THR A 479 -40.57 -13.32 11.41
CA THR A 479 -41.19 -11.99 11.29
C THR A 479 -42.36 -11.89 12.27
N LEU A 480 -43.31 -12.81 12.23
CA LEU A 480 -44.48 -12.82 13.12
C LEU A 480 -44.07 -12.87 14.59
N ARG A 481 -43.08 -13.69 14.94
CA ARG A 481 -42.52 -13.75 16.29
C ARG A 481 -42.03 -12.35 16.75
N ARG A 482 -41.26 -11.65 15.90
CA ARG A 482 -40.71 -10.32 16.25
C ARG A 482 -41.78 -9.23 16.34
N LEU A 483 -42.79 -9.27 15.47
CA LEU A 483 -43.93 -8.34 15.55
C LEU A 483 -44.71 -8.55 16.86
N ASN A 484 -44.90 -9.78 17.31
CA ASN A 484 -45.55 -10.06 18.59
C ASN A 484 -44.71 -9.59 19.79
N VAL A 485 -43.38 -9.78 19.77
CA VAL A 485 -42.48 -9.22 20.78
C VAL A 485 -42.59 -7.68 20.84
N ALA A 486 -42.71 -7.02 19.69
CA ALA A 486 -42.91 -5.59 19.64
C ALA A 486 -44.26 -5.15 20.23
N LEU A 487 -45.34 -5.91 19.98
CA LEU A 487 -46.65 -5.68 20.60
C LEU A 487 -46.60 -5.81 22.13
N GLU A 488 -45.91 -6.82 22.67
CA GLU A 488 -45.70 -6.98 24.12
C GLU A 488 -44.93 -5.79 24.72
N LYS A 489 -43.92 -5.25 24.00
CA LYS A 489 -43.15 -4.08 24.44
C LYS A 489 -43.97 -2.78 24.43
N LEU A 490 -44.94 -2.67 23.53
CA LEU A 490 -45.80 -1.48 23.40
C LEU A 490 -47.03 -1.54 24.36
N GLY A 491 -47.25 -2.64 25.03
CA GLY A 491 -48.25 -2.84 26.07
C GLY A 491 -49.61 -3.14 25.47
#